data_51494d248f0d29b034aa4b0be87c3324
#
_entry.id   51494d248f0d29b034aa4b0be87c3324
#
_cell.length_a   1.000
_cell.length_b   1.000
_cell.length_c   1.000
_cell.angle_alpha   90.00
_cell.angle_beta   90.00
_cell.angle_gamma   90.00
#
_symmetry.space_group_name_H-M   'P 1'
#
loop_
_entity.id
_entity.type
_entity.pdbx_description
1 polymer ?
#
loop_
_entity_poly.entity_id
_entity_poly.type
_entity_poly.pdbx_seq_one_letter_code
_entity_poly.pdbx_strand_id
1 'polypeptide(L)'
;EDLNIIKNGPAGRRKFIDLELSQLDKVYFNHLSNYSRIVNQRNHLLKDSAYRQDAMETLDIWDLQLVQYGNAIIARRKQFVDEMNEIVSGIHKKLTGGKEEIRLIYEPSTKNMSLEQALEMNRQRDIRMKSTSVGPHRDDVCFMVGNLDIRRFGSQGQQRTAALSLKLAEIELVKRVIGDTPVLLLDDVLSELDKHRQNYLLDSIHDIQTLITCTGVDEFVNHRFEVNKVFHVQSGQVIKEN
;
A
#
# COMPACT_ATOMS: atom_id res chain seq x y z
N GLU A 1 9.77 8.58 2.35
CA GLU A 1 9.30 7.63 1.29
C GLU A 1 7.81 7.30 1.40
N ASP A 2 7.22 7.27 2.58
CA ASP A 2 5.81 6.87 2.79
C ASP A 2 4.78 7.84 2.21
N LEU A 3 5.11 9.12 2.11
CA LEU A 3 4.32 10.13 1.39
C LEU A 3 4.07 9.75 -0.09
N ASN A 4 4.95 8.94 -0.63
CA ASN A 4 4.89 8.50 -2.02
C ASN A 4 3.70 7.55 -2.30
N ILE A 5 3.14 6.90 -1.29
CA ILE A 5 1.96 6.03 -1.44
C ILE A 5 0.78 6.84 -2.00
N ILE A 6 0.57 8.06 -1.50
CA ILE A 6 -0.52 8.91 -1.96
C ILE A 6 -0.17 9.58 -3.30
N LYS A 7 1.04 10.14 -3.45
CA LYS A 7 1.46 10.94 -4.61
C LYS A 7 1.82 10.12 -5.83
N ASN A 8 2.44 8.96 -5.62
CA ASN A 8 2.91 8.12 -6.72
C ASN A 8 1.74 7.53 -7.52
N GLY A 9 2.07 7.07 -8.72
CA GLY A 9 1.10 6.40 -9.58
C GLY A 9 0.60 5.07 -8.99
N PRO A 10 -0.39 4.44 -9.66
CA PRO A 10 -1.01 3.19 -9.20
C PRO A 10 -0.04 2.05 -8.90
N ALA A 11 1.12 2.02 -9.57
CA ALA A 11 2.14 0.98 -9.36
C ALA A 11 2.71 0.99 -7.93
N GLY A 12 2.95 2.18 -7.36
CA GLY A 12 3.42 2.33 -5.98
C GLY A 12 2.39 1.84 -4.97
N ARG A 13 1.13 2.19 -5.16
CA ARG A 13 0.02 1.76 -4.30
C ARG A 13 -0.22 0.26 -4.34
N ARG A 14 -0.15 -0.35 -5.53
CA ARG A 14 -0.20 -1.82 -5.66
C ARG A 14 0.96 -2.48 -4.93
N LYS A 15 2.19 -1.97 -5.13
CA LYS A 15 3.38 -2.50 -4.46
C LYS A 15 3.23 -2.47 -2.95
N PHE A 16 2.68 -1.40 -2.39
CA PHE A 16 2.38 -1.29 -0.97
C PHE A 16 1.44 -2.41 -0.51
N ILE A 17 0.25 -2.53 -1.12
CA ILE A 17 -0.73 -3.56 -0.75
C ILE A 17 -0.15 -4.97 -0.92
N ASP A 18 0.59 -5.20 -2.01
CA ASP A 18 1.17 -6.52 -2.29
C ASP A 18 2.25 -6.89 -1.27
N LEU A 19 3.03 -5.91 -0.81
CA LEU A 19 4.03 -6.11 0.23
C LEU A 19 3.37 -6.48 1.55
N GLU A 20 2.41 -5.67 2.00
CA GLU A 20 1.69 -5.90 3.25
C GLU A 20 0.98 -7.26 3.26
N LEU A 21 0.18 -7.52 2.24
CA LEU A 21 -0.54 -8.80 2.15
C LEU A 21 0.38 -10.00 2.01
N SER A 22 1.50 -9.87 1.32
CA SER A 22 2.45 -10.99 1.16
C SER A 22 3.15 -11.37 2.46
N GLN A 23 3.33 -10.42 3.38
CA GLN A 23 3.87 -10.67 4.71
C GLN A 23 2.84 -11.34 5.64
N LEU A 24 1.59 -10.95 5.52
CA LEU A 24 0.51 -11.40 6.40
C LEU A 24 -0.18 -12.68 5.91
N ASP A 25 -0.12 -12.99 4.60
CA ASP A 25 -0.90 -14.05 3.96
C ASP A 25 -0.06 -14.80 2.91
N LYS A 26 0.42 -15.99 3.29
CA LYS A 26 1.21 -16.87 2.40
C LYS A 26 0.41 -17.34 1.18
N VAL A 27 -0.92 -17.48 1.30
CA VAL A 27 -1.80 -17.89 0.19
C VAL A 27 -1.88 -16.75 -0.83
N TYR A 28 -2.05 -15.52 -0.34
CA TYR A 28 -1.99 -14.34 -1.20
C TYR A 28 -0.66 -14.23 -1.97
N PHE A 29 0.47 -14.37 -1.26
CA PHE A 29 1.80 -14.35 -1.89
C PHE A 29 1.93 -15.38 -3.00
N ASN A 30 1.43 -16.60 -2.78
CA ASN A 30 1.45 -17.67 -3.79
C ASN A 30 0.58 -17.31 -5.01
N HIS A 31 -0.64 -16.78 -4.78
CA HIS A 31 -1.51 -16.32 -5.86
C HIS A 31 -0.88 -15.17 -6.65
N LEU A 32 -0.28 -14.19 -5.99
CA LEU A 32 0.39 -13.05 -6.62
C LEU A 32 1.58 -13.50 -7.50
N SER A 33 2.39 -14.42 -6.98
CA SER A 33 3.55 -14.96 -7.71
C SER A 33 3.13 -15.72 -8.97
N ASN A 34 2.13 -16.61 -8.85
CA ASN A 34 1.60 -17.35 -9.99
C ASN A 34 0.94 -16.40 -11.01
N TYR A 35 0.11 -15.48 -10.55
CA TYR A 35 -0.52 -14.47 -11.40
C TYR A 35 0.50 -13.66 -12.20
N SER A 36 1.54 -13.17 -11.53
CA SER A 36 2.60 -12.38 -12.18
C SER A 36 3.33 -13.18 -13.27
N ARG A 37 3.62 -14.45 -13.01
CA ARG A 37 4.22 -15.36 -14.00
C ARG A 37 3.29 -15.53 -15.21
N ILE A 38 1.99 -15.74 -14.98
CA ILE A 38 1.00 -15.95 -16.04
C ILE A 38 0.83 -14.68 -16.88
N VAL A 39 0.74 -13.50 -16.27
CA VAL A 39 0.72 -12.21 -17.00
C VAL A 39 1.92 -12.08 -17.93
N ASN A 40 3.11 -12.43 -17.44
CA ASN A 40 4.33 -12.37 -18.25
C ASN A 40 4.28 -13.36 -19.42
N GLN A 41 3.85 -14.61 -19.22
CA GLN A 41 3.71 -15.60 -20.29
C GLN A 41 2.67 -15.18 -21.33
N ARG A 42 1.50 -14.70 -20.87
CA ARG A 42 0.48 -14.16 -21.77
C ARG A 42 1.00 -12.97 -22.59
N ASN A 43 1.73 -12.05 -21.96
CA ASN A 43 2.32 -10.91 -22.65
C ASN A 43 3.40 -11.33 -23.68
N HIS A 44 4.17 -12.38 -23.41
CA HIS A 44 5.09 -12.96 -24.37
C HIS A 44 4.32 -13.53 -25.56
N LEU A 45 3.28 -14.32 -25.32
CA LEU A 45 2.44 -14.86 -26.39
C LEU A 45 1.81 -13.75 -27.24
N LEU A 46 1.30 -12.67 -26.63
CA LEU A 46 0.74 -11.52 -27.33
C LEU A 46 1.77 -10.81 -28.24
N LYS A 47 3.04 -10.82 -27.88
CA LYS A 47 4.11 -10.26 -28.73
C LYS A 47 4.41 -11.16 -29.92
N ASP A 48 4.33 -12.48 -29.75
CA ASP A 48 4.66 -13.48 -30.75
C ASP A 48 3.46 -13.89 -31.61
N SER A 49 2.23 -13.50 -31.20
CA SER A 49 0.96 -13.95 -31.83
C SER A 49 0.78 -13.58 -33.28
N ALA A 50 1.55 -12.60 -33.79
CA ALA A 50 1.52 -12.23 -35.23
C ALA A 50 2.00 -13.35 -36.16
N TYR A 51 2.62 -14.41 -35.62
CA TYR A 51 3.29 -15.46 -36.38
C TYR A 51 2.78 -16.88 -36.11
N ARG A 52 1.75 -17.06 -35.24
CA ARG A 52 1.28 -18.39 -34.84
C ARG A 52 -0.23 -18.55 -35.00
N GLN A 53 -0.62 -19.61 -35.69
CA GLN A 53 -2.02 -19.96 -35.94
C GLN A 53 -2.73 -20.52 -34.70
N ASP A 54 -1.97 -21.12 -33.76
CA ASP A 54 -2.41 -21.69 -32.47
C ASP A 54 -2.39 -20.70 -31.28
N ALA A 55 -2.04 -19.45 -31.54
CA ALA A 55 -1.90 -18.44 -30.50
C ALA A 55 -3.22 -18.13 -29.76
N MET A 56 -4.36 -18.27 -30.44
CA MET A 56 -5.67 -17.96 -29.87
C MET A 56 -6.11 -19.01 -28.85
N GLU A 57 -5.91 -20.30 -29.14
CA GLU A 57 -6.22 -21.41 -28.23
C GLU A 57 -5.31 -21.34 -26.97
N THR A 58 -4.05 -20.99 -27.18
CA THR A 58 -3.08 -20.83 -26.08
C THR A 58 -3.45 -19.63 -25.19
N LEU A 59 -4.00 -18.55 -25.76
CA LEU A 59 -4.50 -17.40 -24.97
C LEU A 59 -5.65 -17.80 -24.05
N ASP A 60 -6.56 -18.66 -24.48
CA ASP A 60 -7.68 -19.14 -23.66
C ASP A 60 -7.18 -19.83 -22.38
N ILE A 61 -6.13 -20.64 -22.51
CA ILE A 61 -5.52 -21.33 -21.35
C ILE A 61 -4.93 -20.32 -20.35
N TRP A 62 -4.24 -19.29 -20.85
CA TRP A 62 -3.70 -18.25 -19.99
C TRP A 62 -4.79 -17.39 -19.37
N ASP A 63 -5.86 -17.08 -20.09
CA ASP A 63 -6.99 -16.31 -19.61
C ASP A 63 -7.71 -17.03 -18.46
N LEU A 64 -7.94 -18.36 -18.56
CA LEU A 64 -8.50 -19.16 -17.47
C LEU A 64 -7.64 -19.13 -16.21
N GLN A 65 -6.31 -19.25 -16.35
CA GLN A 65 -5.40 -19.17 -15.19
C GLN A 65 -5.36 -17.75 -14.60
N LEU A 66 -5.39 -16.70 -15.41
CA LEU A 66 -5.48 -15.32 -14.95
C LEU A 66 -6.75 -15.07 -14.14
N VAL A 67 -7.88 -15.62 -14.59
CA VAL A 67 -9.17 -15.53 -13.88
C VAL A 67 -9.07 -16.21 -12.51
N GLN A 68 -8.53 -17.43 -12.48
CA GLN A 68 -8.40 -18.19 -11.24
C GLN A 68 -7.61 -17.43 -10.15
N TYR A 69 -6.38 -17.05 -10.46
CA TYR A 69 -5.52 -16.36 -9.50
C TYR A 69 -5.90 -14.89 -9.31
N GLY A 70 -6.33 -14.22 -10.38
CA GLY A 70 -6.71 -12.83 -10.36
C GLY A 70 -7.91 -12.53 -9.48
N ASN A 71 -8.95 -13.37 -9.52
CA ASN A 71 -10.12 -13.23 -8.67
C ASN A 71 -9.77 -13.36 -7.19
N ALA A 72 -8.88 -14.30 -6.84
CA ALA A 72 -8.42 -14.47 -5.46
C ALA A 72 -7.67 -13.22 -4.96
N ILE A 73 -6.80 -12.64 -5.79
CA ILE A 73 -6.07 -11.41 -5.50
C ILE A 73 -7.03 -10.23 -5.31
N ILE A 74 -7.98 -10.05 -6.24
CA ILE A 74 -8.97 -8.97 -6.17
C ILE A 74 -9.81 -9.07 -4.90
N ALA A 75 -10.30 -10.26 -4.57
CA ALA A 75 -11.10 -10.50 -3.37
C ALA A 75 -10.31 -10.16 -2.10
N ARG A 76 -9.06 -10.63 -1.98
CA ARG A 76 -8.22 -10.38 -0.80
C ARG A 76 -7.82 -8.92 -0.67
N ARG A 77 -7.51 -8.23 -1.78
CA ARG A 77 -7.21 -6.78 -1.76
C ARG A 77 -8.44 -5.96 -1.34
N LYS A 78 -9.63 -6.33 -1.79
CA LYS A 78 -10.89 -5.70 -1.38
C LYS A 78 -11.08 -5.83 0.12
N GLN A 79 -10.96 -7.04 0.64
CA GLN A 79 -11.03 -7.31 2.07
C GLN A 79 -9.99 -6.50 2.86
N PHE A 80 -8.74 -6.43 2.40
CA PHE A 80 -7.68 -5.63 3.03
C PHE A 80 -8.04 -4.14 3.08
N VAL A 81 -8.59 -3.59 2.00
CA VAL A 81 -9.02 -2.18 1.98
C VAL A 81 -10.17 -1.94 2.96
N ASP A 82 -11.09 -2.90 3.11
CA ASP A 82 -12.18 -2.82 4.08
C ASP A 82 -11.63 -2.90 5.53
N GLU A 83 -10.73 -3.84 5.81
CA GLU A 83 -10.02 -3.96 7.10
C GLU A 83 -9.26 -2.67 7.45
N MET A 84 -8.55 -2.09 6.48
CA MET A 84 -7.84 -0.82 6.65
C MET A 84 -8.80 0.34 6.93
N ASN A 85 -9.96 0.40 6.28
CA ASN A 85 -10.95 1.45 6.50
C ASN A 85 -11.48 1.48 7.94
N GLU A 86 -11.69 0.30 8.56
CA GLU A 86 -12.12 0.18 9.96
C GLU A 86 -11.14 0.84 10.93
N ILE A 87 -9.84 0.81 10.60
CA ILE A 87 -8.78 1.32 11.47
C ILE A 87 -8.42 2.76 11.11
N VAL A 88 -8.16 3.03 9.82
CA VAL A 88 -7.60 4.30 9.37
C VAL A 88 -8.52 5.49 9.62
N SER A 89 -9.83 5.29 9.52
CA SER A 89 -10.83 6.34 9.75
C SER A 89 -10.73 6.91 11.17
N GLY A 90 -10.62 6.04 12.18
CA GLY A 90 -10.46 6.43 13.58
C GLY A 90 -9.14 7.17 13.86
N ILE A 91 -8.04 6.68 13.29
CA ILE A 91 -6.71 7.29 13.42
C ILE A 91 -6.68 8.67 12.76
N HIS A 92 -7.17 8.76 11.52
CA HIS A 92 -7.18 10.02 10.76
C HIS A 92 -8.04 11.10 11.45
N LYS A 93 -9.18 10.70 11.97
CA LYS A 93 -10.06 11.61 12.74
C LYS A 93 -9.34 12.19 13.95
N LYS A 94 -8.56 11.39 14.68
CA LYS A 94 -7.77 11.86 15.83
C LYS A 94 -6.62 12.79 15.39
N LEU A 95 -5.88 12.43 14.33
CA LEU A 95 -4.80 13.24 13.77
C LEU A 95 -5.26 14.60 13.25
N THR A 96 -6.50 14.69 12.78
CA THR A 96 -7.07 15.95 12.23
C THR A 96 -7.93 16.71 13.24
N GLY A 97 -7.99 16.27 14.49
CA GLY A 97 -8.86 16.88 15.51
C GLY A 97 -10.35 16.79 15.15
N GLY A 98 -10.75 15.72 14.49
CA GLY A 98 -12.15 15.45 14.08
C GLY A 98 -12.62 16.22 12.84
N LYS A 99 -11.73 16.93 12.14
CA LYS A 99 -12.09 17.80 11.00
C LYS A 99 -12.22 17.08 9.69
N GLU A 100 -11.55 15.94 9.52
CA GLU A 100 -11.49 15.21 8.27
C GLU A 100 -11.81 13.72 8.47
N GLU A 101 -12.50 13.14 7.50
CA GLU A 101 -12.74 11.70 7.42
C GLU A 101 -12.04 11.16 6.18
N ILE A 102 -11.20 10.14 6.36
CA ILE A 102 -10.54 9.43 5.28
C ILE A 102 -11.27 8.14 4.94
N ARG A 103 -11.31 7.81 3.64
CA ARG A 103 -11.82 6.56 3.12
C ARG A 103 -10.95 6.05 1.98
N LEU A 104 -10.57 4.79 2.05
CA LEU A 104 -9.91 4.07 0.97
C LEU A 104 -10.97 3.38 0.11
N ILE A 105 -10.79 3.44 -1.22
CA ILE A 105 -11.68 2.77 -2.17
C ILE A 105 -10.82 1.94 -3.11
N TYR A 106 -11.05 0.63 -3.12
CA TYR A 106 -10.42 -0.24 -4.11
C TYR A 106 -11.04 -0.04 -5.48
N GLU A 107 -10.22 0.27 -6.47
CA GLU A 107 -10.60 0.56 -7.86
C GLU A 107 -10.13 -0.57 -8.79
N PRO A 108 -10.91 -1.65 -8.97
CA PRO A 108 -10.53 -2.71 -9.89
C PRO A 108 -10.55 -2.21 -11.34
N SER A 109 -9.57 -2.59 -12.12
CA SER A 109 -9.47 -2.26 -13.55
C SER A 109 -10.60 -2.87 -14.39
N THR A 110 -11.25 -3.90 -13.86
CA THR A 110 -12.43 -4.54 -14.43
C THR A 110 -13.70 -3.72 -14.26
N LYS A 111 -13.68 -2.69 -13.40
CA LYS A 111 -14.85 -1.88 -13.03
C LYS A 111 -15.95 -2.77 -12.43
N ASN A 112 -17.11 -2.84 -13.10
CA ASN A 112 -18.29 -3.60 -12.65
C ASN A 112 -18.45 -4.96 -13.33
N MET A 113 -17.43 -5.42 -14.09
CA MET A 113 -17.45 -6.70 -14.79
C MET A 113 -16.66 -7.77 -14.03
N SER A 114 -16.90 -9.04 -14.31
CA SER A 114 -16.00 -10.10 -13.89
C SER A 114 -14.65 -9.98 -14.62
N LEU A 115 -13.58 -10.54 -14.03
CA LEU A 115 -12.27 -10.53 -14.69
C LEU A 115 -12.31 -11.30 -16.03
N GLU A 116 -13.07 -12.38 -16.12
CA GLU A 116 -13.29 -13.16 -17.33
C GLU A 116 -13.91 -12.30 -18.44
N GLN A 117 -15.04 -11.64 -18.15
CA GLN A 117 -15.69 -10.73 -19.10
C GLN A 117 -14.76 -9.59 -19.52
N ALA A 118 -13.99 -9.04 -18.58
CA ALA A 118 -13.08 -7.94 -18.87
C ALA A 118 -11.92 -8.38 -19.78
N LEU A 119 -11.37 -9.59 -19.60
CA LEU A 119 -10.32 -10.17 -20.46
C LEU A 119 -10.86 -10.42 -21.87
N GLU A 120 -12.05 -11.02 -21.98
CA GLU A 120 -12.70 -11.29 -23.27
C GLU A 120 -12.95 -9.98 -24.04
N MET A 121 -13.57 -8.99 -23.42
CA MET A 121 -13.85 -7.68 -24.06
C MET A 121 -12.58 -6.94 -24.49
N ASN A 122 -11.48 -7.09 -23.75
CA ASN A 122 -10.23 -6.39 -24.07
C ASN A 122 -9.28 -7.22 -24.94
N ARG A 123 -9.63 -8.44 -25.33
CA ARG A 123 -8.76 -9.36 -26.06
C ARG A 123 -8.16 -8.76 -27.34
N GLN A 124 -9.00 -8.15 -28.17
CA GLN A 124 -8.54 -7.49 -29.41
C GLN A 124 -7.61 -6.29 -29.15
N ARG A 125 -7.87 -5.57 -28.07
CA ARG A 125 -6.99 -4.49 -27.63
C ARG A 125 -5.65 -5.04 -27.15
N ASP A 126 -5.66 -6.09 -26.34
CA ASP A 126 -4.47 -6.72 -25.80
C ASP A 126 -3.55 -7.25 -26.92
N ILE A 127 -4.14 -7.87 -27.96
CA ILE A 127 -3.42 -8.34 -29.14
C ILE A 127 -2.74 -7.16 -29.86
N ARG A 128 -3.46 -6.07 -30.09
CA ARG A 128 -2.89 -4.87 -30.74
C ARG A 128 -1.80 -4.20 -29.92
N MET A 129 -2.03 -4.08 -28.59
CA MET A 129 -1.10 -3.43 -27.67
C MET A 129 0.00 -4.35 -27.16
N LYS A 130 -0.04 -5.65 -27.51
CA LYS A 130 0.90 -6.68 -27.08
C LYS A 130 1.09 -6.76 -25.56
N SER A 131 0.02 -6.49 -24.81
CA SER A 131 0.05 -6.46 -23.36
C SER A 131 -1.34 -6.67 -22.75
N THR A 132 -1.39 -7.31 -21.60
CA THR A 132 -2.61 -7.50 -20.81
C THR A 132 -3.04 -6.16 -20.18
N SER A 133 -4.23 -5.68 -20.53
CA SER A 133 -4.71 -4.34 -20.15
C SER A 133 -5.63 -4.31 -18.93
N VAL A 134 -6.11 -5.45 -18.45
CA VAL A 134 -7.03 -5.58 -17.31
C VAL A 134 -6.56 -6.65 -16.33
N GLY A 135 -6.96 -6.52 -15.07
CA GLY A 135 -6.64 -7.45 -14.00
C GLY A 135 -5.90 -6.77 -12.82
N PRO A 136 -5.61 -7.52 -11.73
CA PRO A 136 -5.03 -6.96 -10.50
C PRO A 136 -3.75 -6.15 -10.70
N HIS A 137 -2.95 -6.44 -11.71
CA HIS A 137 -1.75 -5.67 -12.06
C HIS A 137 -2.04 -4.27 -12.66
N ARG A 138 -3.32 -3.93 -12.88
CA ARG A 138 -3.81 -2.64 -13.39
C ARG A 138 -4.72 -1.92 -12.41
N ASP A 139 -5.05 -2.54 -11.29
CA ASP A 139 -5.93 -1.95 -10.29
C ASP A 139 -5.29 -0.79 -9.55
N ASP A 140 -6.11 0.00 -8.85
CA ASP A 140 -5.66 1.11 -8.03
C ASP A 140 -6.42 1.16 -6.70
N VAL A 141 -5.98 2.06 -5.81
CA VAL A 141 -6.69 2.45 -4.60
C VAL A 141 -6.81 3.96 -4.54
N CYS A 142 -8.03 4.43 -4.36
CA CYS A 142 -8.34 5.84 -4.16
C CYS A 142 -8.31 6.19 -2.68
N PHE A 143 -7.87 7.40 -2.37
CA PHE A 143 -7.87 7.99 -1.04
C PHE A 143 -8.78 9.21 -1.04
N MET A 144 -9.93 9.09 -0.38
CA MET A 144 -10.92 10.16 -0.29
C MET A 144 -10.85 10.81 1.10
N VAL A 145 -10.79 12.13 1.14
CA VAL A 145 -11.04 12.92 2.35
C VAL A 145 -12.31 13.72 2.11
N GLY A 146 -13.37 13.35 2.80
CA GLY A 146 -14.71 13.79 2.42
C GLY A 146 -15.02 13.37 0.97
N ASN A 147 -15.33 14.36 0.11
CA ASN A 147 -15.59 14.13 -1.31
C ASN A 147 -14.37 14.39 -2.22
N LEU A 148 -13.19 14.61 -1.66
CA LEU A 148 -11.99 14.99 -2.41
C LEU A 148 -11.05 13.78 -2.58
N ASP A 149 -10.70 13.43 -3.83
CA ASP A 149 -9.60 12.51 -4.14
C ASP A 149 -8.26 13.21 -3.86
N ILE A 150 -7.65 12.88 -2.71
CA ILE A 150 -6.42 13.54 -2.27
C ILE A 150 -5.18 13.14 -3.06
N ARG A 151 -5.24 12.10 -3.89
CA ARG A 151 -4.15 11.76 -4.83
C ARG A 151 -3.92 12.89 -5.83
N ARG A 152 -4.99 13.59 -6.22
CA ARG A 152 -5.00 14.60 -7.28
C ARG A 152 -5.17 16.01 -6.75
N PHE A 153 -6.02 16.19 -5.75
CA PHE A 153 -6.49 17.51 -5.31
C PHE A 153 -6.19 17.80 -3.84
N GLY A 154 -5.59 16.84 -3.12
CA GLY A 154 -5.24 17.03 -1.71
C GLY A 154 -4.08 18.02 -1.53
N SER A 155 -4.18 18.85 -0.49
CA SER A 155 -3.06 19.67 -0.05
C SER A 155 -1.90 18.77 0.43
N GLN A 156 -0.68 19.31 0.47
CA GLN A 156 0.46 18.56 1.00
C GLN A 156 0.23 18.09 2.44
N GLY A 157 -0.40 18.95 3.27
CA GLY A 157 -0.76 18.61 4.65
C GLY A 157 -1.74 17.43 4.73
N GLN A 158 -2.79 17.43 3.88
CA GLN A 158 -3.74 16.31 3.82
C GLN A 158 -3.06 15.01 3.37
N GLN A 159 -2.23 15.07 2.33
CA GLN A 159 -1.49 13.90 1.85
C GLN A 159 -0.54 13.33 2.91
N ARG A 160 0.18 14.19 3.65
CA ARG A 160 1.05 13.78 4.77
C ARG A 160 0.27 13.13 5.89
N THR A 161 -0.85 13.77 6.29
CA THR A 161 -1.71 13.22 7.35
C THR A 161 -2.30 11.87 6.95
N ALA A 162 -2.74 11.73 5.71
CA ALA A 162 -3.27 10.47 5.19
C ALA A 162 -2.19 9.37 5.15
N ALA A 163 -0.96 9.68 4.71
CA ALA A 163 0.14 8.73 4.72
C ALA A 163 0.50 8.27 6.13
N LEU A 164 0.58 9.19 7.09
CA LEU A 164 0.79 8.86 8.50
C LEU A 164 -0.34 8.00 9.07
N SER A 165 -1.61 8.34 8.74
CA SER A 165 -2.77 7.55 9.16
C SER A 165 -2.72 6.13 8.67
N LEU A 166 -2.29 5.94 7.40
CA LEU A 166 -2.11 4.61 6.80
C LEU A 166 -1.03 3.80 7.51
N LYS A 167 0.11 4.41 7.80
CA LYS A 167 1.21 3.73 8.50
C LYS A 167 0.83 3.32 9.92
N LEU A 168 0.13 4.15 10.65
CA LEU A 168 -0.38 3.79 11.97
C LEU A 168 -1.46 2.70 11.88
N ALA A 169 -2.32 2.74 10.85
CA ALA A 169 -3.32 1.70 10.62
C ALA A 169 -2.68 0.35 10.25
N GLU A 170 -1.60 0.36 9.48
CA GLU A 170 -0.79 -0.82 9.15
C GLU A 170 -0.25 -1.50 10.42
N ILE A 171 0.35 -0.72 11.33
CA ILE A 171 0.85 -1.24 12.62
C ILE A 171 -0.28 -1.94 13.40
N GLU A 172 -1.43 -1.29 13.49
CA GLU A 172 -2.58 -1.84 14.20
C GLU A 172 -3.13 -3.10 13.53
N LEU A 173 -3.16 -3.15 12.20
CA LEU A 173 -3.56 -4.33 11.43
C LEU A 173 -2.59 -5.50 11.67
N VAL A 174 -1.28 -5.24 11.61
CA VAL A 174 -0.24 -6.26 11.88
C VAL A 174 -0.41 -6.84 13.28
N LYS A 175 -0.61 -5.99 14.30
CA LYS A 175 -0.87 -6.44 15.68
C LYS A 175 -2.11 -7.36 15.75
N ARG A 176 -3.19 -7.01 15.07
CA ARG A 176 -4.42 -7.83 15.07
C ARG A 176 -4.23 -9.19 14.39
N VAL A 177 -3.47 -9.23 13.29
CA VAL A 177 -3.30 -10.45 12.49
C VAL A 177 -2.24 -11.38 13.08
N ILE A 178 -1.11 -10.83 13.51
CA ILE A 178 0.03 -11.62 13.99
C ILE A 178 -0.08 -11.87 15.51
N GLY A 179 -0.77 -11.01 16.26
CA GLY A 179 -0.84 -11.09 17.72
C GLY A 179 0.44 -10.65 18.41
N ASP A 180 1.36 -10.00 17.69
CA ASP A 180 2.63 -9.48 18.19
C ASP A 180 2.87 -8.06 17.69
N THR A 181 3.80 -7.35 18.32
CA THR A 181 4.09 -5.95 18.03
C THR A 181 5.27 -5.85 17.06
N PRO A 182 5.12 -5.17 15.91
CA PRO A 182 6.24 -4.97 14.98
C PRO A 182 7.29 -4.01 15.54
N VAL A 183 8.53 -4.09 15.02
CA VAL A 183 9.55 -3.05 15.24
C VAL A 183 9.30 -1.91 14.26
N LEU A 184 9.22 -0.68 14.79
CA LEU A 184 8.95 0.51 13.99
C LEU A 184 10.24 1.28 13.71
N LEU A 185 10.43 1.67 12.46
CA LEU A 185 11.53 2.52 12.02
C LEU A 185 10.96 3.85 11.52
N LEU A 186 11.30 4.97 12.19
CA LEU A 186 10.89 6.31 11.83
C LEU A 186 12.11 7.13 11.40
N ASP A 187 12.24 7.36 10.10
CA ASP A 187 13.35 8.10 9.52
C ASP A 187 12.94 9.55 9.23
N ASP A 188 13.39 10.47 10.07
CA ASP A 188 13.15 11.93 10.04
C ASP A 188 11.67 12.35 9.96
N VAL A 189 10.75 11.47 10.39
CA VAL A 189 9.30 11.71 10.27
C VAL A 189 8.84 12.86 11.15
N LEU A 190 9.46 13.02 12.31
CA LEU A 190 9.02 14.03 13.30
C LEU A 190 9.23 15.47 12.82
N SER A 191 10.30 15.74 12.05
CA SER A 191 10.58 17.07 11.49
C SER A 191 9.50 17.57 10.53
N GLU A 192 8.76 16.65 9.92
CA GLU A 192 7.73 16.95 8.95
C GLU A 192 6.32 17.18 9.54
N LEU A 193 6.16 16.97 10.85
CA LEU A 193 4.88 17.01 11.55
C LEU A 193 4.77 18.24 12.44
N ASP A 194 3.57 18.80 12.57
CA ASP A 194 3.25 19.77 13.61
C ASP A 194 3.17 19.09 15.01
N LYS A 195 3.23 19.90 16.07
CA LYS A 195 3.24 19.40 17.46
C LYS A 195 2.07 18.49 17.82
N HIS A 196 0.89 18.71 17.26
CA HIS A 196 -0.28 17.88 17.54
C HIS A 196 -0.12 16.48 16.96
N ARG A 197 0.30 16.39 15.69
CA ARG A 197 0.54 15.12 15.01
C ARG A 197 1.76 14.37 15.57
N GLN A 198 2.81 15.09 15.92
CA GLN A 198 3.96 14.53 16.63
C GLN A 198 3.53 13.85 17.93
N ASN A 199 2.78 14.57 18.77
CA ASN A 199 2.28 14.03 20.03
C ASN A 199 1.42 12.79 19.82
N TYR A 200 0.49 12.84 18.87
CA TYR A 200 -0.37 11.69 18.58
C TYR A 200 0.43 10.47 18.09
N LEU A 201 1.42 10.69 17.22
CA LEU A 201 2.30 9.62 16.74
C LEU A 201 3.02 8.96 17.92
N LEU A 202 3.66 9.75 18.78
CA LEU A 202 4.42 9.24 19.93
C LEU A 202 3.53 8.51 20.93
N ASP A 203 2.34 9.07 21.23
CA ASP A 203 1.36 8.41 22.11
C ASP A 203 0.86 7.06 21.51
N SER A 204 0.81 6.96 20.16
CA SER A 204 0.37 5.75 19.46
C SER A 204 1.41 4.62 19.41
N ILE A 205 2.68 4.95 19.64
CA ILE A 205 3.79 4.00 19.50
C ILE A 205 4.51 3.69 20.83
N HIS A 206 3.98 4.14 21.98
CA HIS A 206 4.65 4.02 23.27
C HIS A 206 4.96 2.57 23.66
N ASP A 207 4.13 1.61 23.27
CA ASP A 207 4.32 0.17 23.53
C ASP A 207 5.05 -0.58 22.40
N ILE A 208 5.67 0.15 21.48
CA ILE A 208 6.31 -0.41 20.29
C ILE A 208 7.81 -0.19 20.35
N GLN A 209 8.60 -1.23 20.15
CA GLN A 209 10.04 -1.04 19.94
C GLN A 209 10.28 -0.17 18.72
N THR A 210 10.76 1.06 18.94
CA THR A 210 10.86 2.07 17.89
C THR A 210 12.29 2.59 17.79
N LEU A 211 12.82 2.69 16.56
CA LEU A 211 14.04 3.39 16.23
C LEU A 211 13.67 4.69 15.50
N ILE A 212 14.07 5.83 16.04
CA ILE A 212 13.77 7.14 15.46
C ILE A 212 15.08 7.80 15.06
N THR A 213 15.18 8.28 13.82
CA THR A 213 16.25 9.18 13.39
C THR A 213 15.71 10.62 13.36
N CYS A 214 16.52 11.58 13.83
CA CYS A 214 16.20 13.01 13.77
C CYS A 214 17.47 13.85 13.76
N THR A 215 17.39 15.10 13.29
CA THR A 215 18.52 16.04 13.22
C THR A 215 18.75 16.83 14.51
N GLY A 216 18.09 16.49 15.59
CA GLY A 216 18.24 17.06 16.93
C GLY A 216 17.37 16.33 17.92
N VAL A 217 17.80 16.31 19.18
CA VAL A 217 16.95 15.82 20.28
C VAL A 217 16.11 17.02 20.71
N ASP A 218 14.97 17.22 20.06
CA ASP A 218 14.05 18.28 20.43
C ASP A 218 13.57 18.07 21.88
N GLU A 219 13.46 19.16 22.64
CA GLU A 219 12.92 19.17 24.04
C GLU A 219 11.61 18.38 24.19
N PHE A 220 10.94 18.20 23.10
CA PHE A 220 9.70 17.50 22.92
C PHE A 220 9.82 15.96 23.08
N VAL A 221 10.89 15.33 22.58
CA VAL A 221 11.14 13.88 22.76
C VAL A 221 11.42 13.60 24.24
N ASN A 222 12.16 14.51 24.90
CA ASN A 222 12.57 14.36 26.31
C ASN A 222 11.42 14.46 27.31
N HIS A 223 10.28 15.03 26.96
CA HIS A 223 9.17 15.27 27.93
C HIS A 223 8.01 14.25 27.82
N ARG A 224 7.91 13.48 26.74
CA ARG A 224 6.77 12.57 26.52
C ARG A 224 7.15 11.11 26.31
N PHE A 225 8.42 10.83 26.06
CA PHE A 225 8.90 9.50 25.78
C PHE A 225 10.02 9.13 26.74
N GLU A 226 9.92 7.97 27.38
CA GLU A 226 11.09 7.34 28.02
C GLU A 226 12.04 6.88 26.91
N VAL A 227 12.99 7.73 26.57
CA VAL A 227 14.04 7.38 25.61
C VAL A 227 14.99 6.41 26.30
N ASN A 228 14.93 5.14 25.94
CA ASN A 228 15.78 4.12 26.56
C ASN A 228 17.26 4.26 26.16
N LYS A 229 17.55 4.68 24.95
CA LYS A 229 18.91 4.87 24.43
C LYS A 229 18.98 5.97 23.38
N VAL A 230 20.01 6.81 23.48
CA VAL A 230 20.35 7.82 22.48
C VAL A 230 21.67 7.46 21.83
N PHE A 231 21.75 7.54 20.51
CA PHE A 231 22.95 7.37 19.74
C PHE A 231 23.21 8.62 18.91
N HIS A 232 24.35 9.27 19.14
CA HIS A 232 24.80 10.34 18.26
C HIS A 232 25.62 9.77 17.11
N VAL A 233 25.27 10.18 15.89
CA VAL A 233 26.02 9.80 14.67
C VAL A 233 26.76 11.05 14.18
N GLN A 234 28.07 11.00 14.17
CA GLN A 234 28.92 12.09 13.68
C GLN A 234 29.99 11.52 12.74
N SER A 235 30.09 12.06 11.53
CA SER A 235 31.07 11.64 10.53
C SER A 235 31.06 10.11 10.26
N GLY A 236 29.89 9.47 10.28
CA GLY A 236 29.73 8.02 10.06
C GLY A 236 30.10 7.14 11.26
N GLN A 237 30.39 7.74 12.42
CA GLN A 237 30.64 7.00 13.66
C GLN A 237 29.48 7.16 14.63
N VAL A 238 29.10 6.06 15.30
CA VAL A 238 28.08 6.03 16.33
C VAL A 238 28.75 6.23 17.69
N ILE A 239 28.35 7.28 18.39
CA ILE A 239 28.80 7.59 19.75
C ILE A 239 27.63 7.27 20.70
N LYS A 240 27.87 6.38 21.67
CA LYS A 240 26.86 6.05 22.69
C LYS A 240 26.93 7.11 23.79
N GLU A 241 25.82 7.80 24.04
CA GLU A 241 25.64 8.52 25.30
C GLU A 241 25.20 7.56 26.40
N ASN A 242 25.79 7.71 27.59
CA ASN A 242 25.44 6.94 28.79
C ASN A 242 24.15 7.44 29.43
#